data_80dfbb1323abed904e3501e6566a28a5
#
_entry.id   80dfbb1323abed904e3501e6566a28a5
#
_cell.length_a   1.000
_cell.length_b   1.000
_cell.length_c   1.000
_cell.angle_alpha   90.00
_cell.angle_beta   90.00
_cell.angle_gamma   90.00
#
_symmetry.space_group_name_H-M   'P 1'
#
loop_
_entity.id
_entity.type
_entity.pdbx_description
1 polymer ?
#
loop_
_entity_poly.entity_id
_entity_poly.type
_entity_poly.pdbx_seq_one_letter_code
_entity_poly.pdbx_strand_id
1 'polypeptide(L)'
;FGEQREPLFHYGCILSGNSVIKSADLRDELAREYKAIAIEMEAAGMMNTLPVAVIRGISDWANADKNDVWQGYAAATAAAAAKELLACLDGSNSISCKYRTLPYLTKCIFSHSSDGT
;
A
#
# COMPACT_ATOMS: atom_id res chain seq x y z
N PHE A 1 -12.85 24.69 3.78
CA PHE A 1 -12.95 23.28 4.20
C PHE A 1 -12.74 22.46 2.94
N GLY A 2 -11.55 21.86 2.77
CA GLY A 2 -11.24 21.00 1.63
C GLY A 2 -12.11 19.73 1.68
N GLU A 3 -12.54 19.25 0.53
CA GLU A 3 -13.19 17.95 0.40
C GLU A 3 -12.33 16.91 1.09
N GLN A 4 -12.90 16.20 2.06
CA GLN A 4 -12.26 15.02 2.66
C GLN A 4 -12.29 13.94 1.58
N ARG A 5 -11.17 13.73 0.90
CA ARG A 5 -11.04 12.62 -0.05
C ARG A 5 -10.89 11.33 0.74
N GLU A 6 -11.75 10.38 0.45
CA GLU A 6 -11.66 9.05 1.04
C GLU A 6 -10.39 8.35 0.55
N PRO A 7 -9.70 7.60 1.42
CA PRO A 7 -8.57 6.77 1.01
C PRO A 7 -8.98 5.75 -0.05
N LEU A 8 -8.14 5.58 -1.07
CA LEU A 8 -8.35 4.61 -2.13
C LEU A 8 -7.57 3.33 -1.87
N PHE A 9 -8.22 2.18 -2.10
CA PHE A 9 -7.59 0.88 -2.07
C PHE A 9 -7.00 0.53 -3.43
N HIS A 10 -5.73 0.16 -3.45
CA HIS A 10 -5.04 -0.33 -4.63
C HIS A 10 -4.58 -1.77 -4.39
N TYR A 11 -4.73 -2.61 -5.40
CA TYR A 11 -4.31 -4.01 -5.36
C TYR A 11 -3.27 -4.25 -6.44
N GLY A 12 -2.13 -4.81 -6.06
CA GLY A 12 -1.08 -5.07 -7.04
C GLY A 12 0.23 -5.51 -6.42
N CYS A 13 1.26 -5.58 -7.25
CA CYS A 13 2.59 -5.95 -6.83
C CYS A 13 3.22 -4.83 -6.00
N ILE A 14 3.72 -5.17 -4.80
CA ILE A 14 4.59 -4.31 -3.99
C ILE A 14 6.00 -4.88 -4.08
N LEU A 15 6.94 -4.07 -4.51
CA LEU A 15 8.36 -4.45 -4.45
C LEU A 15 8.89 -4.25 -3.04
N SER A 16 9.65 -5.22 -2.56
CA SER A 16 10.35 -5.10 -1.29
C SER A 16 11.85 -5.29 -1.49
N GLY A 17 12.64 -4.44 -0.89
CA GLY A 17 14.10 -4.50 -1.01
C GLY A 17 14.79 -3.70 0.08
N ASN A 18 16.13 -3.83 0.15
CA ASN A 18 16.93 -3.21 1.21
C ASN A 18 17.45 -1.80 0.84
N SER A 19 17.05 -1.27 -0.30
CA SER A 19 17.54 0.03 -0.78
C SER A 19 16.44 1.08 -0.77
N VAL A 20 16.74 2.24 -0.21
CA VAL A 20 15.87 3.41 -0.27
C VAL A 20 15.86 3.97 -1.69
N ILE A 21 14.72 3.93 -2.35
CA ILE A 21 14.56 4.52 -3.68
C ILE A 21 14.29 6.02 -3.53
N LYS A 22 15.17 6.83 -4.13
CA LYS A 22 15.07 8.30 -4.17
C LYS A 22 15.13 8.86 -5.60
N SER A 23 15.30 8.01 -6.60
CA SER A 23 15.31 8.39 -8.02
C SER A 23 13.96 8.07 -8.63
N ALA A 24 13.31 9.07 -9.20
CA ALA A 24 12.06 8.89 -9.93
C ALA A 24 12.24 7.97 -11.14
N ASP A 25 13.35 8.10 -11.86
CA ASP A 25 13.65 7.27 -13.03
C ASP A 25 13.79 5.79 -12.66
N LEU A 26 14.53 5.49 -11.58
CA LEU A 26 14.68 4.11 -11.08
C LEU A 26 13.35 3.55 -10.59
N ARG A 27 12.55 4.35 -9.87
CA ARG A 27 11.20 3.97 -9.44
C ARG A 27 10.34 3.58 -10.65
N ASP A 28 10.33 4.40 -11.69
CA ASP A 28 9.50 4.22 -12.88
C ASP A 28 9.96 3.01 -13.71
N GLU A 29 11.28 2.77 -13.76
CA GLU A 29 11.85 1.57 -14.38
C GLU A 29 11.39 0.31 -13.66
N LEU A 30 11.55 0.24 -12.34
CA LEU A 30 11.12 -0.88 -11.51
C LEU A 30 9.61 -1.10 -11.59
N ALA A 31 8.81 -0.03 -11.54
CA ALA A 31 7.37 -0.12 -11.67
C ALA A 31 6.94 -0.73 -13.01
N ARG A 32 7.62 -0.39 -14.09
CA ARG A 32 7.35 -0.91 -15.43
C ARG A 32 7.79 -2.36 -15.59
N GLU A 33 8.98 -2.69 -15.13
CA GLU A 33 9.57 -4.03 -15.24
C GLU A 33 8.74 -5.08 -14.46
N TYR A 34 8.39 -4.76 -13.21
CA TYR A 34 7.69 -5.69 -12.32
C TYR A 34 6.18 -5.46 -12.25
N LYS A 35 5.62 -4.51 -13.00
CA LYS A 35 4.22 -4.06 -12.92
C LYS A 35 3.82 -3.73 -11.48
N ALA A 36 4.76 -3.10 -10.76
CA ALA A 36 4.61 -2.79 -9.36
C ALA A 36 3.85 -1.46 -9.18
N ILE A 37 3.07 -1.40 -8.11
CA ILE A 37 2.30 -0.20 -7.73
C ILE A 37 2.88 0.50 -6.52
N ALA A 38 3.79 -0.12 -5.79
CA ALA A 38 4.53 0.49 -4.69
C ALA A 38 5.84 -0.23 -4.39
N ILE A 39 6.65 0.42 -3.57
CA ILE A 39 7.95 -0.07 -3.10
C ILE A 39 8.01 0.13 -1.58
N GLU A 40 8.51 -0.87 -0.86
CA GLU A 40 8.72 -0.82 0.59
C GLU A 40 9.99 -1.62 0.96
N MET A 41 10.37 -1.67 2.24
CA MET A 41 11.67 -2.19 2.64
C MET A 41 11.62 -3.28 3.74
N GLU A 42 10.45 -3.70 4.19
CA GLU A 42 10.32 -4.58 5.36
C GLU A 42 9.83 -5.99 5.02
N ALA A 43 8.96 -6.12 4.03
CA ALA A 43 8.27 -7.39 3.75
C ALA A 43 9.22 -8.49 3.25
N ALA A 44 10.30 -8.17 2.55
CA ALA A 44 11.24 -9.15 2.00
C ALA A 44 11.83 -10.06 3.10
N GLY A 45 12.03 -9.53 4.30
CA GLY A 45 12.55 -10.29 5.44
C GLY A 45 11.60 -11.37 5.96
N MET A 46 10.32 -11.26 5.67
CA MET A 46 9.28 -12.20 6.15
C MET A 46 8.79 -13.15 5.05
N MET A 47 8.76 -12.71 3.81
CA MET A 47 8.08 -13.42 2.71
C MET A 47 8.74 -14.74 2.32
N ASN A 48 10.02 -14.93 2.64
CA ASN A 48 10.73 -16.18 2.38
C ASN A 48 10.41 -17.28 3.39
N THR A 49 9.84 -16.92 4.54
CA THR A 49 9.56 -17.83 5.64
C THR A 49 8.07 -18.04 5.91
N LEU A 50 7.25 -17.06 5.60
CA LEU A 50 5.82 -17.09 5.93
C LEU A 50 4.98 -16.62 4.75
N PRO A 51 3.81 -17.23 4.49
CA PRO A 51 2.82 -16.68 3.57
C PRO A 51 2.17 -15.45 4.23
N VAL A 52 2.59 -14.26 3.84
CA VAL A 52 2.12 -13.00 4.42
C VAL A 52 1.38 -12.14 3.38
N ALA A 53 0.35 -11.45 3.82
CA ALA A 53 -0.23 -10.33 3.10
C ALA A 53 0.44 -9.04 3.58
N VAL A 54 0.68 -8.12 2.63
CA VAL A 54 1.30 -6.83 2.92
C VAL A 54 0.28 -5.72 2.70
N ILE A 55 0.03 -4.93 3.74
CA ILE A 55 -0.85 -3.76 3.69
C ILE A 55 -0.01 -2.54 4.03
N ARG A 56 0.00 -1.55 3.13
CA ARG A 56 0.82 -0.33 3.28
C ARG A 56 -0.01 0.92 3.02
N GLY A 57 0.26 1.98 3.77
CA GLY A 57 -0.13 3.34 3.39
C GLY A 57 1.00 4.00 2.62
N ILE A 58 0.67 4.77 1.58
CA ILE A 58 1.66 5.51 0.82
C ILE A 58 1.94 6.84 1.53
N SER A 59 3.20 7.07 1.90
CA SER A 59 3.66 8.29 2.55
C SER A 59 4.39 9.25 1.62
N ASP A 60 4.95 8.75 0.54
CA ASP A 60 5.75 9.52 -0.41
C ASP A 60 5.78 8.88 -1.81
N TRP A 61 6.38 9.56 -2.77
CA TRP A 61 6.45 9.16 -4.16
C TRP A 61 7.73 8.40 -4.52
N ALA A 62 8.54 7.99 -3.55
CA ALA A 62 9.84 7.34 -3.75
C ALA A 62 10.77 8.14 -4.69
N ASN A 63 10.85 9.44 -4.49
CA ASN A 63 11.70 10.38 -5.23
C ASN A 63 12.60 11.16 -4.27
N ALA A 64 13.28 12.19 -4.77
CA ALA A 64 14.19 13.02 -3.97
C ALA A 64 13.46 13.89 -2.93
N ASP A 65 12.16 14.16 -3.11
CA ASP A 65 11.35 15.01 -2.25
C ASP A 65 10.72 14.26 -1.06
N LYS A 66 11.27 13.09 -0.70
CA LYS A 66 10.78 12.32 0.45
C LYS A 66 10.77 13.17 1.73
N ASN A 67 9.64 13.12 2.44
CA ASN A 67 9.50 13.71 3.76
C ASN A 67 8.60 12.85 4.64
N ASP A 68 8.65 13.08 5.95
CA ASP A 68 7.97 12.24 6.93
C ASP A 68 6.57 12.75 7.33
N VAL A 69 6.11 13.85 6.73
CA VAL A 69 4.85 14.52 7.12
C VAL A 69 3.64 13.57 6.99
N TRP A 70 3.63 12.71 5.99
CA TRP A 70 2.51 11.81 5.70
C TRP A 70 2.61 10.44 6.35
N GLN A 71 3.71 10.12 7.05
CA GLN A 71 3.91 8.78 7.63
C GLN A 71 2.82 8.40 8.65
N GLY A 72 2.44 9.32 9.53
CA GLY A 72 1.38 9.08 10.51
C GLY A 72 0.02 8.81 9.87
N TYR A 73 -0.32 9.57 8.83
CA TYR A 73 -1.55 9.36 8.06
C TYR A 73 -1.52 8.02 7.32
N ALA A 74 -0.42 7.72 6.64
CA ALA A 74 -0.23 6.45 5.94
C ALA A 74 -0.36 5.25 6.89
N ALA A 75 0.24 5.31 8.07
CA ALA A 75 0.13 4.27 9.08
C ALA A 75 -1.32 4.08 9.57
N ALA A 76 -2.04 5.17 9.83
CA ALA A 76 -3.43 5.12 10.27
C ALA A 76 -4.36 4.53 9.20
N THR A 77 -4.19 4.91 7.94
CA THR A 77 -4.98 4.36 6.83
C THR A 77 -4.69 2.88 6.59
N ALA A 78 -3.43 2.45 6.68
CA ALA A 78 -3.07 1.03 6.59
C ALA A 78 -3.68 0.20 7.71
N ALA A 79 -3.68 0.72 8.95
CA ALA A 79 -4.29 0.05 10.10
C ALA A 79 -5.82 -0.07 9.95
N ALA A 80 -6.49 0.98 9.49
CA ALA A 80 -7.93 0.96 9.21
C ALA A 80 -8.27 -0.08 8.14
N ALA A 81 -7.49 -0.16 7.07
CA ALA A 81 -7.64 -1.16 6.02
C ALA A 81 -7.46 -2.59 6.54
N ALA A 82 -6.43 -2.81 7.34
CA ALA A 82 -6.18 -4.12 7.93
C ALA A 82 -7.36 -4.57 8.81
N LYS A 83 -7.93 -3.64 9.58
CA LYS A 83 -9.11 -3.92 10.41
C LYS A 83 -10.33 -4.32 9.57
N GLU A 84 -10.60 -3.59 8.48
CA GLU A 84 -11.71 -3.95 7.58
C GLU A 84 -11.49 -5.30 6.92
N LEU A 85 -10.27 -5.58 6.46
CA LEU A 85 -9.93 -6.86 5.85
C LEU A 85 -10.13 -8.01 6.83
N LEU A 86 -9.65 -7.89 8.06
CA LEU A 86 -9.81 -8.91 9.10
C LEU A 86 -11.28 -9.14 9.43
N ALA A 87 -12.09 -8.09 9.52
CA ALA A 87 -13.53 -8.21 9.74
C ALA A 87 -14.24 -8.95 8.57
N CYS A 88 -13.74 -8.83 7.35
CA CYS A 88 -14.24 -9.60 6.22
C CYS A 88 -13.86 -11.09 6.30
N LEU A 89 -12.68 -11.41 6.82
CA LEU A 89 -12.18 -12.79 6.89
C LEU A 89 -12.90 -13.59 8.01
N ASP A 90 -13.23 -12.96 9.12
CA ASP A 90 -13.94 -13.63 10.24
C ASP A 90 -15.46 -13.70 10.07
N GLY A 91 -16.00 -13.11 9.01
CA GLY A 91 -17.43 -13.14 8.68
C GLY A 91 -18.29 -12.17 9.50
N SER A 92 -17.69 -11.31 10.32
CA SER A 92 -18.41 -10.35 11.17
C SER A 92 -19.14 -9.24 10.37
N ASN A 93 -18.77 -9.05 9.09
CA ASN A 93 -19.37 -8.07 8.18
C ASN A 93 -19.95 -8.74 6.92
N SER A 94 -21.12 -9.35 7.03
CA SER A 94 -21.78 -10.03 5.91
C SER A 94 -22.35 -9.08 4.83
N ILE A 95 -22.47 -7.79 5.11
CA ILE A 95 -23.24 -6.86 4.27
C ILE A 95 -22.39 -6.11 3.23
N SER A 96 -21.07 -6.02 3.37
CA SER A 96 -20.26 -5.22 2.44
C SER A 96 -18.81 -5.67 2.32
N CYS A 97 -18.54 -6.97 2.28
CA CYS A 97 -17.18 -7.39 1.97
C CYS A 97 -16.91 -7.26 0.46
N LYS A 98 -16.47 -6.08 0.02
CA LYS A 98 -15.98 -5.83 -1.34
C LYS A 98 -14.78 -6.71 -1.74
N TYR A 99 -14.18 -7.41 -0.77
CA TYR A 99 -12.94 -8.17 -0.90
C TYR A 99 -13.15 -9.69 -1.01
N ARG A 100 -14.40 -10.15 -1.00
CA ARG A 100 -14.76 -11.59 -0.94
C ARG A 100 -14.36 -12.39 -2.18
N THR A 101 -13.99 -11.73 -3.25
CA THR A 101 -13.66 -12.33 -4.56
C THR A 101 -12.18 -12.22 -4.95
N LEU A 102 -11.28 -11.89 -4.03
CA LEU A 102 -9.87 -11.77 -4.34
C LEU A 102 -9.18 -13.14 -4.17
N PRO A 103 -8.82 -13.84 -5.25
CA PRO A 103 -8.19 -15.16 -5.17
C PRO A 103 -6.75 -15.11 -4.63
N TYR A 104 -6.15 -13.93 -4.51
CA TYR A 104 -4.79 -13.73 -4.01
C TYR A 104 -4.69 -12.40 -3.24
N LEU A 105 -4.90 -12.44 -1.93
CA LEU A 105 -4.63 -11.32 -1.02
C LEU A 105 -3.12 -11.15 -0.84
N THR A 106 -2.43 -10.70 -1.87
CA THR A 106 -1.00 -10.54 -1.72
C THR A 106 -0.59 -9.11 -1.31
N LYS A 107 -1.41 -8.07 -1.58
CA LYS A 107 -0.92 -6.69 -1.34
C LYS A 107 -2.04 -5.64 -1.43
N CYS A 108 -2.30 -4.91 -0.36
CA CYS A 108 -3.21 -3.75 -0.34
C CYS A 108 -2.41 -2.46 -0.05
N ILE A 109 -2.66 -1.42 -0.81
CA ILE A 109 -2.01 -0.12 -0.64
C ILE A 109 -3.07 0.98 -0.57
N PHE A 110 -2.82 1.96 0.30
CA PHE A 110 -3.59 3.21 0.35
C PHE A 110 -2.73 4.37 -0.12
N SER A 111 -3.24 5.14 -1.05
CA SER A 111 -2.64 6.40 -1.45
C SER A 111 -3.58 7.57 -1.17
N HIS A 112 -3.00 8.69 -0.78
CA HIS A 112 -3.69 9.97 -0.83
C HIS A 112 -3.50 10.54 -2.23
N SER A 113 -4.58 10.77 -2.97
CA SER A 113 -4.51 11.45 -4.27
C SER A 113 -4.28 12.94 -4.00
N SER A 114 -3.03 13.37 -4.07
CA SER A 114 -2.73 14.77 -4.31
C SER A 114 -2.64 14.95 -5.82
N ASP A 115 -3.72 15.46 -6.44
CA ASP A 115 -3.60 16.00 -7.79
C ASP A 115 -2.59 17.14 -7.72
N GLY A 116 -1.38 16.88 -8.21
CA GLY A 116 -0.38 17.92 -8.37
C GLY A 116 -0.82 18.87 -9.48
N THR A 117 -0.96 20.13 -9.14
CA THR A 117 -0.82 21.25 -10.07
C THR A 117 0.66 21.60 -10.14
#